data_d35fd24929b7f30bd912dab7a568d0be
#
_entry.id   d35fd24929b7f30bd912dab7a568d0be
#
_cell.length_a   1.000
_cell.length_b   1.000
_cell.length_c   1.000
_cell.angle_alpha   90.00
_cell.angle_beta   90.00
_cell.angle_gamma   90.00
#
_symmetry.space_group_name_H-M   'P 1'
#
loop_
_entity.id
_entity.type
_entity.pdbx_description
1 polymer ?
#
loop_
_entity_poly.entity_id
_entity_poly.type
_entity_poly.pdbx_seq_one_letter_code
_entity_poly.pdbx_strand_id
1 'polypeptide(L)'
;MFKIGNFEFKSRLFLGTGKFEDEETQTKAIEASETEVLTFAVRRMNLYDKSLPNPLANVDLSQFTTFPNTAGAKTAKEAIRIAEIANHAGVCDMIKVEVIGDDETLLPDPFETYEACKVLLEKGYTVCPYISNDLVLARRLEELGVHAVMPLASPIGTGRGLVRKIQLKWLKQ
;
A
#
# COMPACT_ATOMS: atom_id res chain seq x y z
N MET A 1 20.06 -2.77 6.43
CA MET A 1 19.14 -1.90 5.70
C MET A 1 18.22 -2.77 4.86
N PHE A 2 17.02 -2.31 4.63
CA PHE A 2 15.97 -2.99 3.86
C PHE A 2 15.68 -2.14 2.63
N LYS A 3 15.51 -2.77 1.44
CA LYS A 3 15.40 -2.04 0.18
C LYS A 3 14.14 -2.46 -0.59
N ILE A 4 13.43 -1.47 -1.13
CA ILE A 4 12.33 -1.65 -2.09
C ILE A 4 12.56 -0.70 -3.26
N GLY A 5 12.79 -1.24 -4.45
CA GLY A 5 13.14 -0.43 -5.61
C GLY A 5 14.39 0.41 -5.34
N ASN A 6 14.27 1.71 -5.47
CA ASN A 6 15.36 2.67 -5.21
C ASN A 6 15.38 3.22 -3.76
N PHE A 7 14.43 2.81 -2.93
CA PHE A 7 14.31 3.27 -1.56
C PHE A 7 15.03 2.33 -0.58
N GLU A 8 15.77 2.90 0.36
CA GLU A 8 16.48 2.17 1.43
C GLU A 8 15.96 2.64 2.78
N PHE A 9 15.63 1.68 3.66
CA PHE A 9 15.05 1.93 4.97
C PHE A 9 15.86 1.27 6.09
N LYS A 10 15.96 1.93 7.22
CA LYS A 10 16.47 1.36 8.49
C LYS A 10 15.37 0.63 9.22
N SER A 11 14.18 1.25 9.28
CA SER A 11 12.99 0.65 9.87
C SER A 11 12.33 -0.34 8.91
N ARG A 12 11.84 -1.45 9.46
CA ARG A 12 11.01 -2.42 8.72
C ARG A 12 9.51 -2.20 8.94
N LEU A 13 9.18 -1.17 9.73
CA LEU A 13 7.80 -0.81 10.02
C LEU A 13 7.31 0.22 9.01
N PHE A 14 6.25 -0.13 8.28
CA PHE A 14 5.45 0.78 7.47
C PHE A 14 4.18 1.08 8.25
N LEU A 15 3.99 2.33 8.63
CA LEU A 15 2.87 2.70 9.49
C LEU A 15 1.65 3.11 8.65
N GLY A 16 0.52 2.42 8.91
CA GLY A 16 -0.78 2.83 8.38
C GLY A 16 -1.35 4.00 9.19
N THR A 17 -1.78 5.04 8.51
CA THR A 17 -2.30 6.27 9.15
C THR A 17 -3.81 6.33 9.24
N GLY A 18 -4.51 5.28 8.85
CA GLY A 18 -5.97 5.20 8.93
C GLY A 18 -6.48 4.73 10.29
N LYS A 19 -7.64 5.26 10.71
CA LYS A 19 -8.41 4.79 11.88
C LYS A 19 -7.76 5.07 13.24
N PHE A 20 -6.93 6.07 13.38
CA PHE A 20 -6.63 6.63 14.69
C PHE A 20 -7.86 7.38 15.23
N GLU A 21 -8.01 7.38 16.54
CA GLU A 21 -9.15 8.01 17.22
C GLU A 21 -9.15 9.55 17.01
N ASP A 22 -7.95 10.12 17.06
CA ASP A 22 -7.71 11.55 16.87
C ASP A 22 -6.31 11.82 16.27
N GLU A 23 -6.06 13.08 15.92
CA GLU A 23 -4.81 13.54 15.33
C GLU A 23 -3.63 13.48 16.32
N GLU A 24 -3.88 13.71 17.61
CA GLU A 24 -2.83 13.65 18.65
C GLU A 24 -2.32 12.23 18.81
N THR A 25 -3.23 11.25 18.87
CA THR A 25 -2.90 9.82 18.94
C THR A 25 -2.15 9.38 17.69
N GLN A 26 -2.56 9.85 16.51
CA GLN A 26 -1.86 9.57 15.26
C GLN A 26 -0.44 10.12 15.28
N THR A 27 -0.24 11.37 15.66
CA THR A 27 1.07 12.01 15.71
C THR A 27 2.01 11.27 16.68
N LYS A 28 1.53 10.97 17.89
CA LYS A 28 2.30 10.20 18.88
C LYS A 28 2.67 8.79 18.36
N ALA A 29 1.77 8.13 17.64
CA ALA A 29 2.03 6.82 17.06
C ALA A 29 3.09 6.90 15.95
N ILE A 30 3.06 7.92 15.11
CA ILE A 30 4.06 8.16 14.07
C ILE A 30 5.44 8.37 14.72
N GLU A 31 5.54 9.25 15.71
CA GLU A 31 6.78 9.55 16.42
C GLU A 31 7.33 8.30 17.13
N ALA A 32 6.49 7.60 17.90
CA ALA A 32 6.90 6.42 18.66
C ALA A 32 7.27 5.21 17.78
N SER A 33 6.77 5.16 16.55
CA SER A 33 7.03 4.04 15.63
C SER A 33 8.40 4.11 14.97
N GLU A 34 9.04 5.29 14.96
CA GLU A 34 10.27 5.54 14.21
C GLU A 34 10.20 5.07 12.75
N THR A 35 9.00 5.11 12.16
CA THR A 35 8.78 4.69 10.77
C THR A 35 9.37 5.70 9.80
N GLU A 36 9.91 5.21 8.70
CA GLU A 36 10.37 6.04 7.58
C GLU A 36 9.33 6.06 6.45
N VAL A 37 8.26 5.23 6.57
CA VAL A 37 7.24 5.06 5.52
C VAL A 37 5.84 5.22 6.09
N LEU A 38 5.05 6.13 5.50
CA LEU A 38 3.64 6.29 5.83
C LEU A 38 2.74 5.77 4.71
N THR A 39 1.82 4.86 5.05
CA THR A 39 0.82 4.37 4.10
C THR A 39 -0.58 4.89 4.45
N PHE A 40 -1.30 5.31 3.42
CA PHE A 40 -2.63 5.90 3.53
C PHE A 40 -3.48 5.61 2.30
N ALA A 41 -4.80 5.67 2.46
CA ALA A 41 -5.71 5.51 1.33
C ALA A 41 -5.90 6.85 0.62
N VAL A 42 -5.59 6.91 -0.68
CA VAL A 42 -5.77 8.12 -1.51
C VAL A 42 -7.19 8.66 -1.43
N ARG A 43 -8.18 7.79 -1.43
CA ARG A 43 -9.62 8.17 -1.34
C ARG A 43 -10.01 8.90 -0.07
N ARG A 44 -9.20 8.81 0.98
CA ARG A 44 -9.44 9.50 2.26
C ARG A 44 -8.71 10.84 2.35
N MET A 45 -7.80 11.08 1.40
CA MET A 45 -7.02 12.31 1.37
C MET A 45 -7.76 13.38 0.59
N ASN A 46 -7.77 14.58 1.16
CA ASN A 46 -8.18 15.76 0.42
C ASN A 46 -6.95 16.40 -0.20
N LEU A 47 -6.63 16.00 -1.43
CA LEU A 47 -5.40 16.37 -2.10
C LEU A 47 -5.43 17.76 -2.73
N TYR A 48 -6.63 18.32 -2.94
CA TYR A 48 -6.81 19.56 -3.72
C TYR A 48 -7.43 20.71 -2.92
N ASP A 49 -8.30 20.43 -1.97
CA ASP A 49 -9.01 21.45 -1.20
C ASP A 49 -8.57 21.43 0.27
N LYS A 50 -7.69 22.37 0.61
CA LYS A 50 -7.15 22.52 1.97
C LYS A 50 -8.18 22.95 3.01
N SER A 51 -9.39 23.36 2.59
CA SER A 51 -10.49 23.73 3.51
C SER A 51 -11.24 22.52 4.07
N LEU A 52 -11.08 21.36 3.44
CA LEU A 52 -11.74 20.12 3.84
C LEU A 52 -10.85 19.28 4.76
N PRO A 53 -11.41 18.45 5.65
CA PRO A 53 -10.63 17.60 6.54
C PRO A 53 -9.65 16.69 5.78
N ASN A 54 -8.41 16.68 6.19
CA ASN A 54 -7.38 15.79 5.66
C ASN A 54 -6.78 15.02 6.84
N PRO A 55 -6.87 13.68 6.84
CA PRO A 55 -6.34 12.84 7.93
C PRO A 55 -4.85 13.03 8.22
N LEU A 56 -4.09 13.63 7.30
CA LEU A 56 -2.66 13.90 7.45
C LEU A 56 -2.32 15.40 7.42
N ALA A 57 -3.29 16.27 7.70
CA ALA A 57 -3.08 17.73 7.67
C ALA A 57 -1.95 18.20 8.59
N ASN A 58 -1.76 17.54 9.73
CA ASN A 58 -0.76 17.86 10.75
C ASN A 58 0.56 17.07 10.61
N VAL A 59 0.69 16.29 9.52
CA VAL A 59 1.90 15.49 9.26
C VAL A 59 2.70 16.12 8.13
N ASP A 60 3.95 16.45 8.39
CA ASP A 60 4.87 16.87 7.34
C ASP A 60 5.33 15.65 6.51
N LEU A 61 4.63 15.41 5.42
CA LEU A 61 4.90 14.26 4.55
C LEU A 61 6.30 14.30 3.90
N SER A 62 6.96 15.46 3.86
CA SER A 62 8.31 15.56 3.28
C SER A 62 9.38 14.83 4.10
N GLN A 63 9.08 14.48 5.35
CA GLN A 63 9.97 13.72 6.23
C GLN A 63 9.86 12.20 6.05
N PHE A 64 8.91 11.73 5.23
CA PHE A 64 8.61 10.32 5.06
C PHE A 64 8.60 9.92 3.60
N THR A 65 8.92 8.67 3.33
CA THR A 65 8.57 8.05 2.06
C THR A 65 7.07 7.79 2.03
N THR A 66 6.39 8.36 1.05
CA THR A 66 4.93 8.22 0.92
C THR A 66 4.57 6.92 0.21
N PHE A 67 3.65 6.17 0.79
CA PHE A 67 3.19 4.88 0.29
C PHE A 67 1.66 4.82 0.26
N PRO A 68 1.02 5.64 -0.61
CA PRO A 68 -0.43 5.59 -0.79
C PRO A 68 -0.89 4.23 -1.31
N ASN A 69 -2.16 3.91 -1.03
CA ASN A 69 -2.80 2.71 -1.56
C ASN A 69 -4.02 3.06 -2.40
N THR A 70 -4.38 2.14 -3.29
CA THR A 70 -5.52 2.26 -4.19
C THR A 70 -6.81 1.65 -3.60
N ALA A 71 -6.90 1.58 -2.26
CA ALA A 71 -8.05 1.01 -1.56
C ALA A 71 -9.39 1.57 -2.05
N GLY A 72 -10.32 0.67 -2.30
CA GLY A 72 -11.63 0.95 -2.87
C GLY A 72 -11.69 0.89 -4.38
N ALA A 73 -10.60 0.60 -5.08
CA ALA A 73 -10.63 0.22 -6.47
C ALA A 73 -11.26 -1.16 -6.63
N LYS A 74 -12.15 -1.30 -7.60
CA LYS A 74 -12.80 -2.55 -7.98
C LYS A 74 -12.19 -3.15 -9.25
N THR A 75 -11.48 -2.32 -10.02
CA THR A 75 -10.87 -2.68 -11.28
C THR A 75 -9.45 -2.12 -11.39
N ALA A 76 -8.65 -2.71 -12.27
CA ALA A 76 -7.32 -2.20 -12.63
C ALA A 76 -7.37 -0.74 -13.06
N LYS A 77 -8.35 -0.38 -13.88
CA LYS A 77 -8.54 1.00 -14.36
C LYS A 77 -8.74 2.00 -13.21
N GLU A 78 -9.53 1.64 -12.21
CA GLU A 78 -9.74 2.48 -11.03
C GLU A 78 -8.46 2.60 -10.19
N ALA A 79 -7.75 1.48 -9.97
CA ALA A 79 -6.48 1.48 -9.24
C ALA A 79 -5.43 2.36 -9.91
N ILE A 80 -5.28 2.24 -11.23
CA ILE A 80 -4.37 3.08 -12.02
C ILE A 80 -4.74 4.55 -11.86
N ARG A 81 -6.03 4.90 -12.02
CA ARG A 81 -6.48 6.28 -11.86
C ARG A 81 -6.19 6.85 -10.47
N ILE A 82 -6.40 6.05 -9.42
CA ILE A 82 -6.11 6.47 -8.03
C ILE A 82 -4.61 6.71 -7.85
N ALA A 83 -3.75 5.82 -8.38
CA ALA A 83 -2.30 5.99 -8.34
C ALA A 83 -1.85 7.26 -9.08
N GLU A 84 -2.41 7.53 -10.25
CA GLU A 84 -2.12 8.74 -11.02
C GLU A 84 -2.53 10.02 -10.26
N ILE A 85 -3.67 10.01 -9.59
CA ILE A 85 -4.10 11.15 -8.74
C ILE A 85 -3.08 11.40 -7.63
N ALA A 86 -2.63 10.36 -6.92
CA ALA A 86 -1.63 10.51 -5.86
C ALA A 86 -0.30 11.02 -6.39
N ASN A 87 0.13 10.54 -7.55
CA ASN A 87 1.35 10.98 -8.19
C ASN A 87 1.29 12.45 -8.62
N HIS A 88 0.20 12.88 -9.25
CA HIS A 88 -0.01 14.29 -9.62
C HIS A 88 -0.06 15.23 -8.41
N ALA A 89 -0.51 14.72 -7.28
CA ALA A 89 -0.52 15.48 -6.02
C ALA A 89 0.85 15.51 -5.32
N GLY A 90 1.88 14.82 -5.85
CA GLY A 90 3.22 14.77 -5.29
C GLY A 90 3.33 13.96 -3.99
N VAL A 91 2.43 12.99 -3.76
CA VAL A 91 2.38 12.17 -2.54
C VAL A 91 2.47 10.67 -2.84
N CYS A 92 3.23 10.29 -3.85
CA CYS A 92 3.35 8.91 -4.31
C CYS A 92 4.79 8.55 -4.66
N ASP A 93 5.62 8.27 -3.66
CA ASP A 93 6.97 7.72 -3.87
C ASP A 93 6.93 6.25 -4.27
N MET A 94 6.07 5.49 -3.58
CA MET A 94 5.75 4.10 -3.89
C MET A 94 4.23 3.94 -3.91
N ILE A 95 3.71 2.92 -4.60
CA ILE A 95 2.27 2.66 -4.65
C ILE A 95 1.93 1.25 -4.18
N LYS A 96 1.05 1.14 -3.18
CA LYS A 96 0.42 -0.13 -2.80
C LYS A 96 -0.80 -0.33 -3.68
N VAL A 97 -0.68 -1.26 -4.63
CA VAL A 97 -1.80 -1.63 -5.50
C VAL A 97 -2.73 -2.56 -4.74
N GLU A 98 -3.96 -2.12 -4.56
CA GLU A 98 -5.02 -2.82 -3.86
C GLU A 98 -6.28 -2.74 -4.71
N VAL A 99 -6.70 -3.87 -5.26
CA VAL A 99 -7.94 -4.01 -6.02
C VAL A 99 -8.80 -5.07 -5.33
N ILE A 100 -9.92 -4.66 -4.76
CA ILE A 100 -10.78 -5.53 -3.97
C ILE A 100 -11.96 -5.98 -4.83
N GLY A 101 -11.94 -7.25 -5.22
CA GLY A 101 -12.99 -7.85 -6.04
C GLY A 101 -14.29 -8.14 -5.29
N ASP A 102 -14.18 -8.32 -3.97
CA ASP A 102 -15.31 -8.69 -3.13
C ASP A 102 -15.35 -7.87 -1.82
N ASP A 103 -16.45 -7.16 -1.61
CA ASP A 103 -16.63 -6.25 -0.47
C ASP A 103 -16.88 -6.99 0.86
N GLU A 104 -17.37 -8.23 0.83
CA GLU A 104 -17.69 -8.99 2.03
C GLU A 104 -16.41 -9.56 2.66
N THR A 105 -15.54 -10.12 1.84
CA THR A 105 -14.30 -10.78 2.29
C THR A 105 -13.08 -9.85 2.28
N LEU A 106 -13.15 -8.75 1.53
CA LEU A 106 -12.03 -7.83 1.25
C LEU A 106 -10.82 -8.53 0.62
N LEU A 107 -11.07 -9.62 -0.11
CA LEU A 107 -10.02 -10.33 -0.82
C LEU A 107 -9.64 -9.58 -2.11
N PRO A 108 -8.34 -9.49 -2.40
CA PRO A 108 -7.86 -8.84 -3.61
C PRO A 108 -8.17 -9.70 -4.84
N ASP A 109 -8.56 -9.02 -5.94
CA ASP A 109 -8.73 -9.65 -7.24
C ASP A 109 -7.35 -9.89 -7.88
N PRO A 110 -6.98 -11.15 -8.17
CA PRO A 110 -5.66 -11.47 -8.70
C PRO A 110 -5.43 -10.98 -10.13
N PHE A 111 -6.46 -10.99 -10.98
CA PHE A 111 -6.35 -10.58 -12.38
C PHE A 111 -6.27 -9.06 -12.51
N GLU A 112 -7.17 -8.36 -11.87
CA GLU A 112 -7.21 -6.90 -11.88
C GLU A 112 -5.95 -6.31 -11.19
N THR A 113 -5.46 -6.95 -10.12
CA THR A 113 -4.20 -6.56 -9.48
C THR A 113 -3.01 -6.71 -10.42
N TYR A 114 -2.92 -7.84 -11.15
CA TYR A 114 -1.84 -8.07 -12.11
C TYR A 114 -1.84 -7.05 -13.23
N GLU A 115 -3.00 -6.78 -13.84
CA GLU A 115 -3.13 -5.79 -14.91
C GLU A 115 -2.81 -4.36 -14.43
N ALA A 116 -3.25 -3.98 -13.24
CA ALA A 116 -2.91 -2.68 -12.67
C ALA A 116 -1.39 -2.55 -12.46
N CYS A 117 -0.73 -3.58 -11.92
CA CYS A 117 0.71 -3.59 -11.71
C CYS A 117 1.48 -3.43 -13.01
N LYS A 118 1.07 -4.16 -14.07
CA LYS A 118 1.70 -4.09 -15.38
C LYS A 118 1.72 -2.65 -15.92
N VAL A 119 0.56 -2.00 -15.94
CA VAL A 119 0.44 -0.62 -16.44
C VAL A 119 1.23 0.38 -15.59
N LEU A 120 1.19 0.23 -14.26
CA LEU A 120 1.90 1.14 -13.35
C LEU A 120 3.42 0.98 -13.45
N LEU A 121 3.93 -0.23 -13.66
CA LEU A 121 5.36 -0.48 -13.93
C LEU A 121 5.80 0.17 -15.24
N GLU A 122 5.02 0.04 -16.33
CA GLU A 122 5.29 0.71 -17.61
C GLU A 122 5.35 2.24 -17.48
N LYS A 123 4.60 2.79 -16.50
CA LYS A 123 4.60 4.23 -16.17
C LYS A 123 5.72 4.63 -15.20
N GLY A 124 6.56 3.71 -14.77
CA GLY A 124 7.72 3.97 -13.92
C GLY A 124 7.44 4.07 -12.42
N TYR A 125 6.28 3.60 -11.94
CA TYR A 125 5.98 3.57 -10.51
C TYR A 125 6.79 2.52 -9.77
N THR A 126 7.11 2.77 -8.50
CA THR A 126 7.56 1.74 -7.57
C THR A 126 6.35 1.00 -7.02
N VAL A 127 6.08 -0.19 -7.56
CA VAL A 127 4.83 -0.93 -7.38
C VAL A 127 4.97 -2.03 -6.35
N CYS A 128 4.03 -2.09 -5.38
CA CYS A 128 3.94 -3.11 -4.35
C CYS A 128 2.48 -3.63 -4.26
N PRO A 129 2.13 -4.74 -4.94
CA PRO A 129 0.78 -5.27 -4.91
C PRO A 129 0.41 -5.95 -3.60
N TYR A 130 -0.82 -5.71 -3.14
CA TYR A 130 -1.49 -6.46 -2.10
C TYR A 130 -2.21 -7.66 -2.72
N ILE A 131 -1.90 -8.85 -2.25
CA ILE A 131 -2.43 -10.10 -2.79
C ILE A 131 -2.91 -11.05 -1.68
N SER A 132 -3.73 -12.02 -2.02
CA SER A 132 -3.99 -13.18 -1.18
C SER A 132 -2.72 -14.06 -1.08
N ASN A 133 -2.75 -15.07 -0.19
CA ASN A 133 -1.63 -16.01 -0.04
C ASN A 133 -1.54 -16.98 -1.23
N ASP A 134 -1.31 -16.45 -2.41
CA ASP A 134 -1.13 -17.19 -3.66
C ASP A 134 0.34 -17.09 -4.13
N LEU A 135 1.06 -18.20 -4.00
CA LEU A 135 2.47 -18.27 -4.37
C LEU A 135 2.67 -18.19 -5.90
N VAL A 136 1.71 -18.70 -6.68
CA VAL A 136 1.81 -18.66 -8.15
C VAL A 136 1.67 -17.23 -8.64
N LEU A 137 0.69 -16.51 -8.11
CA LEU A 137 0.51 -15.09 -8.41
C LEU A 137 1.73 -14.27 -7.96
N ALA A 138 2.25 -14.54 -6.75
CA ALA A 138 3.42 -13.84 -6.24
C ALA A 138 4.63 -13.97 -7.17
N ARG A 139 4.91 -15.17 -7.70
CA ARG A 139 5.99 -15.41 -8.66
C ARG A 139 5.76 -14.69 -9.98
N ARG A 140 4.53 -14.70 -10.50
CA ARG A 140 4.19 -13.98 -11.72
C ARG A 140 4.37 -12.46 -11.58
N LEU A 141 4.04 -11.92 -10.41
CA LEU A 141 4.26 -10.51 -10.10
C LEU A 141 5.76 -10.17 -9.97
N GLU A 142 6.54 -11.06 -9.36
CA GLU A 142 8.00 -10.94 -9.31
C GLU A 142 8.61 -10.95 -10.73
N GLU A 143 8.22 -11.90 -11.57
CA GLU A 143 8.62 -11.98 -12.98
C GLU A 143 8.20 -10.73 -13.79
N LEU A 144 7.07 -10.14 -13.45
CA LEU A 144 6.60 -8.87 -14.03
C LEU A 144 7.48 -7.69 -13.63
N GLY A 145 8.23 -7.79 -12.52
CA GLY A 145 9.16 -6.78 -12.05
C GLY A 145 8.61 -5.86 -10.96
N VAL A 146 7.60 -6.29 -10.19
CA VAL A 146 7.16 -5.51 -9.03
C VAL A 146 8.25 -5.43 -7.97
N HIS A 147 8.27 -4.34 -7.20
CA HIS A 147 9.36 -4.04 -6.29
C HIS A 147 9.26 -4.74 -4.93
N ALA A 148 8.05 -5.14 -4.54
CA ALA A 148 7.77 -5.99 -3.39
C ALA A 148 6.37 -6.61 -3.55
N VAL A 149 6.15 -7.79 -2.99
CA VAL A 149 4.83 -8.42 -2.93
C VAL A 149 4.35 -8.40 -1.49
N MET A 150 3.10 -8.00 -1.27
CA MET A 150 2.48 -7.86 0.04
C MET A 150 1.36 -8.89 0.23
N PRO A 151 1.68 -10.15 0.60
CA PRO A 151 0.65 -11.14 0.84
C PRO A 151 -0.10 -10.85 2.15
N LEU A 152 -1.41 -11.01 2.16
CA LEU A 152 -2.19 -10.86 3.37
C LEU A 152 -1.84 -11.94 4.41
N ALA A 153 -1.72 -11.57 5.66
CA ALA A 153 -1.49 -12.51 6.76
C ALA A 153 -2.76 -13.32 7.08
N SER A 154 -3.89 -12.64 7.14
CA SER A 154 -5.24 -13.17 7.29
C SER A 154 -6.25 -12.11 6.82
N PRO A 155 -7.52 -12.46 6.54
CA PRO A 155 -8.51 -11.49 6.10
C PRO A 155 -8.59 -10.28 7.03
N ILE A 156 -8.72 -9.10 6.45
CA ILE A 156 -8.73 -7.81 7.16
C ILE A 156 -9.80 -7.81 8.26
N GLY A 157 -9.43 -7.34 9.46
CA GLY A 157 -10.35 -7.24 10.61
C GLY A 157 -10.55 -8.51 11.40
N THR A 158 -9.99 -9.65 11.00
CA THR A 158 -10.21 -10.95 11.69
C THR A 158 -9.28 -11.20 12.88
N GLY A 159 -8.14 -10.51 12.96
CA GLY A 159 -7.16 -10.70 14.03
C GLY A 159 -6.53 -12.10 14.12
N ARG A 160 -6.64 -12.92 13.08
CA ARG A 160 -6.20 -14.33 13.08
C ARG A 160 -4.69 -14.54 12.93
N GLY A 161 -3.92 -13.48 12.81
CA GLY A 161 -2.47 -13.53 12.64
C GLY A 161 -2.04 -14.16 11.32
N LEU A 162 -0.94 -14.93 11.33
CA LEU A 162 -0.42 -15.62 10.15
C LEU A 162 -1.08 -17.00 10.00
N VAL A 163 -1.99 -17.13 9.04
CA VAL A 163 -2.71 -18.40 8.80
C VAL A 163 -1.83 -19.45 8.13
N ARG A 164 -0.83 -19.07 7.33
CA ARG A 164 0.03 -20.00 6.59
C ARG A 164 1.51 -19.58 6.64
N LYS A 165 2.17 -19.86 7.75
CA LYS A 165 3.61 -19.57 7.94
C LYS A 165 4.52 -20.21 6.86
N ILE A 166 4.12 -21.33 6.28
CA ILE A 166 4.90 -22.06 5.27
C ILE A 166 4.99 -21.28 3.97
N GLN A 167 3.91 -20.67 3.49
CA GLN A 167 3.91 -19.94 2.23
C GLN A 167 4.79 -18.69 2.27
N LEU A 168 4.84 -17.99 3.40
CA LEU A 168 5.72 -16.81 3.55
C LEU A 168 7.21 -17.16 3.56
N LYS A 169 7.58 -18.40 3.90
CA LYS A 169 8.98 -18.87 3.81
C LYS A 169 9.45 -19.03 2.36
N TRP A 170 8.54 -19.40 1.45
CA TRP A 170 8.87 -19.59 0.03
C TRP A 170 8.94 -18.29 -0.76
N LEU A 171 8.34 -17.23 -0.25
CA LEU A 171 8.41 -15.88 -0.86
C LEU A 171 9.73 -15.14 -0.54
N LYS A 172 10.60 -15.73 0.31
CA LYS A 172 11.88 -15.13 0.73
C LYS A 172 13.10 -15.70 0.01
N GLN A 173 12.90 -16.61 -0.93
CA GLN A 173 13.96 -17.19 -1.75
C GLN A 173 14.11 -16.48 -3.07
#